data_d0a5814278b828c80b47c7deebc198e7
#
_entry.id   d0a5814278b828c80b47c7deebc198e7
#
_cell.length_a   1.000
_cell.length_b   1.000
_cell.length_c   1.000
_cell.angle_alpha   90.00
_cell.angle_beta   90.00
_cell.angle_gamma   90.00
#
_symmetry.space_group_name_H-M   'P 1'
#
loop_
_entity.id
_entity.type
_entity.pdbx_description
1 polymer ?
#
loop_
_entity_poly.entity_id
_entity_poly.type
_entity_poly.pdbx_seq_one_letter_code
_entity_poly.pdbx_strand_id
1 'polypeptide(L)'
;ELLKSDGAKVVIFDNFARGKKSNVEHVLNDPRCELYPNGGDVRDIDLLDDAMEGVDGVIHLAAMWLLHCKDFPRTAFHVNVEGTFNVLEACVKNNIERLVYSSSASVYGDAAEVPMTESHPFNNKNFYGATKIAGEAMCRAYYDRYGLSYVGLRYMNVYGPHQDQTAAYTGVIPIMLN
;
A
#
# COMPACT_ATOMS: atom_id res chain seq x y z
N GLU A 1 -13.97 -3.20 -7.45
CA GLU A 1 -14.80 -3.77 -6.39
C GLU A 1 -15.44 -2.68 -5.52
N LEU A 2 -14.70 -1.65 -5.04
CA LEU A 2 -15.26 -0.55 -4.23
C LEU A 2 -16.46 0.12 -4.90
N LEU A 3 -16.37 0.40 -6.20
CA LEU A 3 -17.44 1.00 -6.98
C LEU A 3 -18.71 0.13 -7.13
N LYS A 4 -18.64 -1.16 -6.76
CA LYS A 4 -19.82 -2.04 -6.69
C LYS A 4 -20.66 -1.78 -5.43
N SER A 5 -20.10 -1.11 -4.43
CA SER A 5 -20.83 -0.70 -3.24
C SER A 5 -21.65 0.57 -3.52
N ASP A 6 -22.88 0.62 -3.03
CA ASP A 6 -23.73 1.78 -3.19
C ASP A 6 -23.13 3.01 -2.51
N GLY A 7 -23.07 4.12 -3.25
CA GLY A 7 -22.59 5.40 -2.74
C GLY A 7 -21.06 5.55 -2.63
N ALA A 8 -20.27 4.50 -2.86
CA ALA A 8 -18.82 4.60 -2.78
C ALA A 8 -18.26 5.49 -3.90
N LYS A 9 -17.38 6.43 -3.53
CA LYS A 9 -16.55 7.21 -4.45
C LYS A 9 -15.10 6.83 -4.23
N VAL A 10 -14.29 6.92 -5.27
CA VAL A 10 -12.87 6.50 -5.22
C VAL A 10 -11.98 7.58 -5.82
N VAL A 11 -11.02 8.06 -5.05
CA VAL A 11 -9.91 8.90 -5.53
C VAL A 11 -8.69 8.02 -5.68
N ILE A 12 -8.11 7.96 -6.87
CA ILE A 12 -6.86 7.23 -7.14
C ILE A 12 -5.70 8.22 -7.03
N PHE A 13 -4.83 7.99 -6.06
CA PHE A 13 -3.61 8.77 -5.83
C PHE A 13 -2.39 7.90 -6.18
N ASP A 14 -1.78 8.12 -7.35
CA ASP A 14 -0.66 7.31 -7.85
C ASP A 14 0.24 8.15 -8.76
N ASN A 15 1.55 8.05 -8.60
CA ASN A 15 2.52 8.74 -9.47
C ASN A 15 2.89 7.95 -10.73
N PHE A 16 2.34 6.76 -10.88
CA PHE A 16 2.60 5.82 -12.00
C PHE A 16 4.08 5.51 -12.24
N ALA A 17 4.89 5.60 -11.20
CA ALA A 17 6.31 5.22 -11.29
C ALA A 17 6.50 3.74 -11.69
N ARG A 18 5.51 2.90 -11.39
CA ARG A 18 5.47 1.49 -11.77
C ARG A 18 4.15 1.08 -12.43
N GLY A 19 3.04 1.57 -11.92
CA GLY A 19 1.70 1.31 -12.46
C GLY A 19 1.54 1.91 -13.86
N LYS A 20 0.60 1.35 -14.63
CA LYS A 20 0.23 1.90 -15.94
C LYS A 20 -1.15 2.53 -15.85
N LYS A 21 -1.34 3.71 -16.41
CA LYS A 21 -2.67 4.37 -16.46
C LYS A 21 -3.72 3.48 -17.11
N SER A 22 -3.33 2.68 -18.13
CA SER A 22 -4.23 1.72 -18.79
C SER A 22 -4.85 0.70 -17.83
N ASN A 23 -4.23 0.42 -16.68
CA ASN A 23 -4.80 -0.49 -15.68
C ASN A 23 -6.02 0.08 -14.97
N VAL A 24 -6.20 1.41 -14.98
CA VAL A 24 -7.31 2.10 -14.31
C VAL A 24 -8.28 2.79 -15.28
N GLU A 25 -7.93 2.94 -16.56
CA GLU A 25 -8.77 3.60 -17.57
C GLU A 25 -10.21 3.09 -17.60
N HIS A 26 -10.41 1.78 -17.43
CA HIS A 26 -11.73 1.16 -17.46
C HIS A 26 -12.64 1.59 -16.31
N VAL A 27 -12.10 2.08 -15.19
CA VAL A 27 -12.86 2.58 -14.03
C VAL A 27 -13.00 4.10 -14.03
N LEU A 28 -12.15 4.84 -14.74
CA LEU A 28 -12.22 6.30 -14.83
C LEU A 28 -13.42 6.80 -15.64
N ASN A 29 -14.14 5.92 -16.35
CA ASN A 29 -15.41 6.23 -17.00
C ASN A 29 -16.59 6.28 -16.00
N ASP A 30 -16.43 5.75 -14.79
CA ASP A 30 -17.43 5.86 -13.72
C ASP A 30 -17.29 7.23 -13.06
N PRO A 31 -18.34 8.07 -13.01
CA PRO A 31 -18.27 9.41 -12.41
C PRO A 31 -17.97 9.42 -10.92
N ARG A 32 -17.99 8.26 -10.27
CA ARG A 32 -17.62 8.07 -8.86
C ARG A 32 -16.13 7.75 -8.69
N CYS A 33 -15.37 7.63 -9.79
CA CYS A 33 -13.95 7.33 -9.75
C CYS A 33 -13.17 8.45 -10.41
N GLU A 34 -12.23 9.03 -9.70
CA GLU A 34 -11.35 10.05 -10.25
C GLU A 34 -9.89 9.72 -10.02
N LEU A 35 -9.05 10.16 -10.93
CA LEU A 35 -7.60 10.18 -10.75
C LEU A 35 -7.21 11.55 -10.21
N TYR A 36 -6.52 11.58 -9.06
CA TYR A 36 -6.05 12.84 -8.49
C TYR A 36 -5.17 13.59 -9.50
N PRO A 37 -5.50 14.86 -9.82
CA PRO A 37 -4.95 15.52 -11.01
C PRO A 37 -3.49 15.97 -10.88
N ASN A 38 -3.02 16.21 -9.64
CA ASN A 38 -1.72 16.83 -9.38
C ASN A 38 -0.58 15.82 -9.15
N GLY A 39 -0.74 14.58 -9.62
CA GLY A 39 0.19 13.49 -9.36
C GLY A 39 -0.18 12.73 -8.09
N GLY A 40 0.69 11.85 -7.60
CA GLY A 40 0.33 10.99 -6.49
C GLY A 40 1.55 10.43 -5.75
N ASP A 41 2.50 11.30 -5.40
CA ASP A 41 3.68 10.87 -4.66
C ASP A 41 3.43 10.97 -3.15
N VAL A 42 3.48 9.83 -2.46
CA VAL A 42 3.26 9.76 -1.01
C VAL A 42 4.33 10.50 -0.18
N ARG A 43 5.41 10.95 -0.82
CA ARG A 43 6.43 11.77 -0.15
C ARG A 43 6.02 13.25 -0.05
N ASP A 44 5.00 13.64 -0.78
CA ASP A 44 4.46 15.00 -0.78
C ASP A 44 3.25 15.07 0.15
N ILE A 45 3.46 15.63 1.33
CA ILE A 45 2.42 15.72 2.37
C ILE A 45 1.29 16.67 1.98
N ASP A 46 1.60 17.74 1.26
CA ASP A 46 0.60 18.73 0.87
C ASP A 46 -0.36 18.15 -0.18
N LEU A 47 0.14 17.35 -1.13
CA LEU A 47 -0.69 16.63 -2.08
C LEU A 47 -1.54 15.54 -1.42
N LEU A 48 -1.01 14.86 -0.40
CA LEU A 48 -1.78 13.88 0.36
C LEU A 48 -2.92 14.53 1.13
N ASP A 49 -2.67 15.66 1.77
CA ASP A 49 -3.68 16.41 2.50
C ASP A 49 -4.82 16.84 1.58
N ASP A 50 -4.50 17.43 0.44
CA ASP A 50 -5.49 17.86 -0.57
C ASP A 50 -6.29 16.66 -1.11
N ALA A 51 -5.62 15.56 -1.43
CA ALA A 51 -6.28 14.35 -1.94
C ALA A 51 -7.18 13.65 -0.91
N MET A 52 -6.96 13.86 0.39
CA MET A 52 -7.72 13.24 1.48
C MET A 52 -8.85 14.14 2.01
N GLU A 53 -9.03 15.34 1.49
CA GLU A 53 -10.12 16.22 1.91
C GLU A 53 -11.49 15.58 1.63
N GLY A 54 -12.28 15.36 2.70
CA GLY A 54 -13.61 14.74 2.61
C GLY A 54 -13.62 13.24 2.31
N VAL A 55 -12.49 12.55 2.49
CA VAL A 55 -12.37 11.10 2.33
C VAL A 55 -12.64 10.41 3.68
N ASP A 56 -13.42 9.32 3.67
CA ASP A 56 -13.77 8.55 4.86
C ASP A 56 -12.72 7.48 5.20
N GLY A 57 -12.10 6.89 4.18
CA GLY A 57 -11.17 5.76 4.36
C GLY A 57 -10.04 5.73 3.34
N VAL A 58 -8.89 5.22 3.75
CA VAL A 58 -7.68 5.14 2.93
C VAL A 58 -7.21 3.70 2.78
N ILE A 59 -6.90 3.29 1.54
CA ILE A 59 -6.22 2.03 1.23
C ILE A 59 -4.81 2.38 0.76
N HIS A 60 -3.83 2.21 1.63
CA HIS A 60 -2.43 2.54 1.35
C HIS A 60 -1.70 1.36 0.70
N LEU A 61 -1.59 1.42 -0.63
CA LEU A 61 -0.92 0.42 -1.46
C LEU A 61 0.46 0.87 -1.96
N ALA A 62 0.73 2.19 -1.93
CA ALA A 62 1.94 2.76 -2.47
C ALA A 62 3.18 2.24 -1.74
N ALA A 63 4.10 1.63 -2.48
CA ALA A 63 5.38 1.16 -1.96
C ALA A 63 6.36 0.82 -3.08
N MET A 64 7.64 0.96 -2.80
CA MET A 64 8.68 0.28 -3.58
C MET A 64 8.71 -1.20 -3.20
N TRP A 65 8.79 -2.06 -4.20
CA TRP A 65 8.78 -3.50 -4.04
C TRP A 65 10.17 -4.08 -3.72
N LEU A 66 10.20 -5.37 -3.37
CA LEU A 66 11.36 -6.09 -2.83
C LEU A 66 12.68 -5.83 -3.57
N LEU A 67 12.72 -6.00 -4.93
CA LEU A 67 13.96 -5.85 -5.68
C LEU A 67 14.45 -4.40 -5.71
N HIS A 68 13.53 -3.44 -5.93
CA HIS A 68 13.91 -2.02 -5.88
C HIS A 68 14.37 -1.59 -4.49
N CYS A 69 13.83 -2.16 -3.41
CA CYS A 69 14.33 -1.90 -2.07
C CYS A 69 15.77 -2.37 -1.87
N LYS A 70 16.16 -3.46 -2.52
CA LYS A 70 17.54 -3.97 -2.50
C LYS A 70 18.48 -3.03 -3.23
N ASP A 71 18.09 -2.58 -4.43
CA ASP A 71 18.95 -1.80 -5.30
C ASP A 71 18.99 -0.31 -4.92
N PHE A 72 17.89 0.23 -4.36
CA PHE A 72 17.72 1.65 -4.00
C PHE A 72 17.18 1.81 -2.57
N PRO A 73 17.94 1.37 -1.53
CA PRO A 73 17.42 1.33 -0.16
C PRO A 73 17.07 2.71 0.41
N ARG A 74 17.79 3.77 0.04
CA ARG A 74 17.47 5.14 0.47
C ARG A 74 16.14 5.61 -0.11
N THR A 75 15.91 5.41 -1.40
CA THR A 75 14.64 5.74 -2.04
C THR A 75 13.50 4.92 -1.45
N ALA A 76 13.75 3.62 -1.18
CA ALA A 76 12.78 2.76 -0.51
C ALA A 76 12.43 3.26 0.90
N PHE A 77 13.38 3.78 1.65
CA PHE A 77 13.11 4.42 2.94
C PHE A 77 12.17 5.62 2.77
N HIS A 78 12.48 6.53 1.84
CA HIS A 78 11.64 7.72 1.60
C HIS A 78 10.23 7.36 1.12
N VAL A 79 10.07 6.33 0.29
CA VAL A 79 8.73 5.94 -0.19
C VAL A 79 7.99 5.09 0.84
N ASN A 80 8.62 4.03 1.36
CA ASN A 80 7.91 3.03 2.17
C ASN A 80 7.79 3.43 3.65
N VAL A 81 8.74 4.20 4.18
CA VAL A 81 8.74 4.60 5.61
C VAL A 81 8.25 6.03 5.76
N GLU A 82 8.93 7.00 5.17
CA GLU A 82 8.54 8.40 5.24
C GLU A 82 7.19 8.63 4.54
N GLY A 83 6.96 8.05 3.35
CA GLY A 83 5.67 8.12 2.66
C GLY A 83 4.53 7.51 3.46
N THR A 84 4.76 6.38 4.16
CA THR A 84 3.75 5.79 5.05
C THR A 84 3.50 6.71 6.27
N PHE A 85 4.54 7.33 6.81
CA PHE A 85 4.40 8.32 7.87
C PHE A 85 3.55 9.51 7.41
N ASN A 86 3.80 10.07 6.22
CA ASN A 86 3.01 11.15 5.65
C ASN A 86 1.53 10.76 5.46
N VAL A 87 1.27 9.53 4.98
CA VAL A 87 -0.11 9.02 4.88
C VAL A 87 -0.80 9.00 6.24
N LEU A 88 -0.11 8.56 7.29
CA LEU A 88 -0.65 8.54 8.66
C LEU A 88 -0.94 9.95 9.19
N GLU A 89 -0.03 10.91 8.96
CA GLU A 89 -0.23 12.32 9.33
C GLU A 89 -1.44 12.90 8.61
N ALA A 90 -1.54 12.70 7.29
CA ALA A 90 -2.67 13.17 6.49
C ALA A 90 -3.99 12.50 6.93
N CYS A 91 -3.97 11.21 7.30
CA CYS A 91 -5.14 10.52 7.84
C CYS A 91 -5.65 11.18 9.14
N VAL A 92 -4.75 11.48 10.06
CA VAL A 92 -5.14 12.14 11.34
C VAL A 92 -5.67 13.54 11.07
N LYS A 93 -4.97 14.32 10.24
CA LYS A 93 -5.35 15.70 9.92
C LYS A 93 -6.74 15.78 9.27
N ASN A 94 -7.06 14.85 8.39
CA ASN A 94 -8.32 14.78 7.64
C ASN A 94 -9.41 13.96 8.35
N ASN A 95 -9.19 13.51 9.59
CA ASN A 95 -10.15 12.70 10.36
C ASN A 95 -10.60 11.43 9.66
N ILE A 96 -9.68 10.76 8.97
CA ILE A 96 -9.96 9.48 8.28
C ILE A 96 -10.44 8.44 9.29
N GLU A 97 -11.58 7.81 9.02
CA GLU A 97 -12.19 6.82 9.90
C GLU A 97 -11.43 5.49 9.92
N ARG A 98 -10.88 5.08 8.75
CA ARG A 98 -10.22 3.79 8.60
C ARG A 98 -9.06 3.82 7.60
N LEU A 99 -7.92 3.30 8.03
CA LEU A 99 -6.77 3.01 7.17
C LEU A 99 -6.64 1.49 6.93
N VAL A 100 -6.51 1.06 5.67
CA VAL A 100 -6.05 -0.27 5.30
C VAL A 100 -4.59 -0.16 4.86
N TYR A 101 -3.69 -0.71 5.65
CA TYR A 101 -2.25 -0.71 5.36
C TYR A 101 -1.83 -2.01 4.68
N SER A 102 -1.23 -1.91 3.51
CA SER A 102 -0.69 -3.06 2.79
C SER A 102 0.68 -3.44 3.33
N SER A 103 0.68 -4.32 4.31
CA SER A 103 1.87 -4.99 4.80
C SER A 103 2.27 -6.16 3.87
N SER A 104 3.07 -7.08 4.31
CA SER A 104 3.59 -8.18 3.50
C SER A 104 3.98 -9.37 4.37
N ALA A 105 3.87 -10.58 3.83
CA ALA A 105 4.46 -11.78 4.42
C ALA A 105 5.99 -11.69 4.59
N SER A 106 6.66 -10.75 3.92
CA SER A 106 8.10 -10.48 4.11
C SER A 106 8.46 -10.07 5.54
N VAL A 107 7.49 -9.67 6.38
CA VAL A 107 7.72 -9.39 7.81
C VAL A 107 8.06 -10.67 8.60
N TYR A 108 7.55 -11.81 8.14
CA TYR A 108 7.79 -13.10 8.80
C TYR A 108 9.21 -13.65 8.55
N GLY A 109 9.80 -13.33 7.38
CA GLY A 109 11.08 -13.91 6.98
C GLY A 109 11.01 -15.44 6.87
N ASP A 110 12.02 -16.14 7.41
CA ASP A 110 11.97 -17.60 7.51
C ASP A 110 11.00 -18.01 8.61
N ALA A 111 10.17 -19.01 8.30
CA ALA A 111 9.19 -19.52 9.24
C ALA A 111 9.87 -20.10 10.48
N ALA A 112 9.55 -19.58 11.66
CA ALA A 112 9.94 -20.17 12.93
C ALA A 112 8.99 -21.33 13.31
N GLU A 113 7.73 -21.25 12.86
CA GLU A 113 6.71 -22.27 13.04
C GLU A 113 5.79 -22.34 11.82
N VAL A 114 5.16 -23.49 11.58
CA VAL A 114 4.24 -23.73 10.47
C VAL A 114 2.98 -24.40 11.01
N PRO A 115 1.78 -23.91 10.69
CA PRO A 115 1.49 -22.74 9.85
C PRO A 115 1.86 -21.43 10.55
N MET A 116 2.29 -20.43 9.77
CA MET A 116 2.52 -19.07 10.26
C MET A 116 1.19 -18.40 10.56
N THR A 117 1.03 -17.89 11.78
CA THR A 117 -0.14 -17.12 12.22
C THR A 117 0.21 -15.63 12.31
N GLU A 118 -0.77 -14.78 12.61
CA GLU A 118 -0.55 -13.35 12.80
C GLU A 118 0.34 -13.05 14.03
N SER A 119 0.44 -13.97 14.99
CA SER A 119 1.31 -13.87 16.16
C SER A 119 2.75 -14.31 15.90
N HIS A 120 3.06 -14.86 14.70
CA HIS A 120 4.42 -15.25 14.33
C HIS A 120 5.38 -14.06 14.50
N PRO A 121 6.56 -14.25 15.10
CA PRO A 121 7.52 -13.18 15.34
C PRO A 121 8.02 -12.55 14.02
N PHE A 122 8.38 -11.28 14.06
CA PHE A 122 9.09 -10.64 12.96
C PHE A 122 10.49 -11.23 12.84
N ASN A 123 10.75 -11.88 11.71
CA ASN A 123 12.03 -12.55 11.42
C ASN A 123 12.52 -12.22 10.01
N ASN A 124 12.21 -10.99 9.54
CA ASN A 124 12.55 -10.54 8.20
C ASN A 124 14.08 -10.50 7.99
N LYS A 125 14.51 -10.74 6.74
CA LYS A 125 15.92 -10.74 6.33
C LYS A 125 16.24 -9.77 5.21
N ASN A 126 15.30 -8.94 4.80
CA ASN A 126 15.50 -8.01 3.69
C ASN A 126 14.96 -6.61 4.02
N PHE A 127 15.46 -5.60 3.32
CA PHE A 127 15.12 -4.20 3.58
C PHE A 127 13.63 -3.91 3.36
N TYR A 128 13.00 -4.55 2.36
CA TYR A 128 11.57 -4.40 2.11
C TYR A 128 10.73 -4.85 3.32
N GLY A 129 11.00 -6.04 3.87
CA GLY A 129 10.33 -6.51 5.09
C GLY A 129 10.55 -5.56 6.27
N ALA A 130 11.76 -5.00 6.43
CA ALA A 130 12.03 -3.99 7.45
C ALA A 130 11.17 -2.75 7.29
N THR A 131 10.98 -2.24 6.05
CA THR A 131 10.10 -1.10 5.81
C THR A 131 8.64 -1.40 6.12
N LYS A 132 8.19 -2.64 5.87
CA LYS A 132 6.80 -3.06 6.17
C LYS A 132 6.57 -3.21 7.69
N ILE A 133 7.55 -3.74 8.43
CA ILE A 133 7.52 -3.78 9.90
C ILE A 133 7.46 -2.36 10.47
N ALA A 134 8.26 -1.43 9.96
CA ALA A 134 8.22 -0.03 10.36
C ALA A 134 6.82 0.58 10.16
N GLY A 135 6.18 0.31 9.01
CA GLY A 135 4.81 0.76 8.73
C GLY A 135 3.78 0.18 9.71
N GLU A 136 3.85 -1.13 10.02
CA GLU A 136 2.97 -1.73 11.03
C GLU A 136 3.15 -1.10 12.41
N ALA A 137 4.41 -0.85 12.81
CA ALA A 137 4.72 -0.20 14.09
C ALA A 137 4.19 1.24 14.15
N MET A 138 4.32 2.00 13.05
CA MET A 138 3.76 3.35 12.95
C MET A 138 2.24 3.33 13.00
N CYS A 139 1.56 2.45 12.24
CA CYS A 139 0.10 2.31 12.32
C CYS A 139 -0.36 2.05 13.76
N ARG A 140 0.31 1.17 14.48
CA ARG A 140 0.02 0.89 15.88
C ARG A 140 0.18 2.12 16.77
N ALA A 141 1.28 2.86 16.62
CA ALA A 141 1.53 4.09 17.39
C ALA A 141 0.45 5.16 17.14
N TYR A 142 0.01 5.29 15.87
CA TYR A 142 -1.06 6.23 15.50
C TYR A 142 -2.43 5.82 16.05
N TYR A 143 -2.72 4.52 16.08
CA TYR A 143 -3.91 4.02 16.76
C TYR A 143 -3.87 4.34 18.26
N ASP A 144 -2.77 4.00 18.92
CA ASP A 144 -2.63 4.21 20.38
C ASP A 144 -2.66 5.71 20.75
N ARG A 145 -2.13 6.59 19.89
CA ARG A 145 -2.03 8.05 20.18
C ARG A 145 -3.24 8.85 19.73
N TYR A 146 -3.79 8.55 18.55
CA TYR A 146 -4.80 9.37 17.89
C TYR A 146 -6.13 8.63 17.68
N GLY A 147 -6.20 7.33 17.96
CA GLY A 147 -7.38 6.51 17.72
C GLY A 147 -7.60 6.16 16.24
N LEU A 148 -6.64 6.39 15.35
CA LEU A 148 -6.77 6.08 13.94
C LEU A 148 -6.99 4.58 13.76
N SER A 149 -8.23 4.19 13.40
CA SER A 149 -8.56 2.79 13.17
C SER A 149 -7.84 2.25 11.94
N TYR A 150 -7.17 1.10 12.08
CA TYR A 150 -6.45 0.51 10.94
C TYR A 150 -6.56 -1.00 10.87
N VAL A 151 -6.28 -1.54 9.68
CA VAL A 151 -6.03 -2.96 9.44
C VAL A 151 -4.75 -3.09 8.65
N GLY A 152 -3.80 -3.87 9.15
CA GLY A 152 -2.57 -4.24 8.43
C GLY A 152 -2.73 -5.60 7.77
N LEU A 153 -2.64 -5.67 6.44
CA LEU A 153 -2.80 -6.90 5.67
C LEU A 153 -1.43 -7.43 5.23
N ARG A 154 -0.99 -8.55 5.81
CA ARG A 154 0.28 -9.21 5.47
C ARG A 154 0.10 -10.11 4.26
N TYR A 155 0.06 -9.50 3.07
CA TYR A 155 -0.15 -10.24 1.82
C TYR A 155 0.94 -11.27 1.58
N MET A 156 0.54 -12.47 1.22
CA MET A 156 1.35 -13.46 0.53
C MET A 156 1.49 -13.08 -0.94
N ASN A 157 1.82 -14.02 -1.84
CA ASN A 157 1.90 -13.72 -3.27
C ASN A 157 0.50 -13.43 -3.85
N VAL A 158 0.33 -12.19 -4.32
CA VAL A 158 -0.91 -11.76 -4.97
C VAL A 158 -0.84 -12.08 -6.46
N TYR A 159 -1.92 -12.57 -7.03
CA TYR A 159 -2.08 -12.81 -8.47
C TYR A 159 -3.47 -12.38 -8.93
N GLY A 160 -3.63 -12.08 -10.21
CA GLY A 160 -4.92 -11.69 -10.77
C GLY A 160 -4.84 -10.97 -12.10
N PRO A 161 -5.97 -10.48 -12.61
CA PRO A 161 -6.02 -9.66 -13.83
C PRO A 161 -5.09 -8.45 -13.73
N HIS A 162 -4.55 -8.03 -14.87
CA HIS A 162 -3.60 -6.91 -15.01
C HIS A 162 -2.22 -7.13 -14.36
N GLN A 163 -1.93 -8.33 -13.85
CA GLN A 163 -0.58 -8.64 -13.39
C GLN A 163 0.40 -8.61 -14.56
N ASP A 164 1.55 -7.96 -14.35
CA ASP A 164 2.63 -7.97 -15.34
C ASP A 164 3.30 -9.35 -15.36
N GLN A 165 3.05 -10.10 -16.43
CA GLN A 165 3.58 -11.46 -16.62
C GLN A 165 5.07 -11.47 -16.98
N THR A 166 5.61 -10.33 -17.42
CA THR A 166 7.02 -10.18 -17.82
C THR A 166 7.90 -9.65 -16.70
N ALA A 167 7.31 -9.32 -15.55
CA ALA A 167 8.06 -8.79 -14.43
C ALA A 167 9.08 -9.80 -13.89
N ALA A 168 10.25 -9.32 -13.52
CA ALA A 168 11.36 -10.15 -13.01
C ALA A 168 11.03 -10.99 -11.76
N TYR A 169 9.89 -10.74 -11.12
CA TYR A 169 9.38 -11.46 -9.95
C TYR A 169 7.91 -11.86 -10.17
N THR A 170 7.67 -12.56 -11.26
CA THR A 170 6.32 -13.08 -11.57
C THR A 170 6.09 -14.36 -10.78
N GLY A 171 4.96 -14.45 -10.09
CA GLY A 171 4.60 -15.66 -9.34
C GLY A 171 4.35 -16.86 -10.27
N VAL A 172 4.41 -18.06 -9.71
CA VAL A 172 4.27 -19.32 -10.47
C VAL A 172 2.94 -19.41 -11.23
N ILE A 173 1.84 -18.91 -10.66
CA ILE A 173 0.50 -18.99 -11.28
C ILE A 173 0.44 -18.27 -12.63
N PRO A 174 0.84 -17.01 -12.79
CA PRO A 174 0.88 -16.35 -14.10
C PRO A 174 1.81 -17.03 -15.10
N ILE A 175 2.91 -17.64 -14.64
CA ILE A 175 3.83 -18.36 -15.52
C ILE A 175 3.19 -19.65 -16.07
N MET A 176 2.38 -20.33 -15.25
CA MET A 176 1.74 -21.60 -15.66
C MET A 176 0.49 -21.38 -16.52
N LEU A 177 -0.08 -20.17 -16.54
CA LEU A 177 -1.27 -19.81 -17.33
C LEU A 177 -0.92 -19.24 -18.72
N ASN A 178 0.34 -19.06 -19.04
CA ASN A 178 0.88 -18.75 -20.37
C ASN A 178 1.30 -20.03 -21.08
#